data_3a0d9e266f0ba84faae246d1920cb80c
#
_entry.id   3a0d9e266f0ba84faae246d1920cb80c
#
_cell.length_a   1.000
_cell.length_b   1.000
_cell.length_c   1.000
_cell.angle_alpha   90.00
_cell.angle_beta   90.00
_cell.angle_gamma   90.00
#
_symmetry.space_group_name_H-M   'P 1'
#
loop_
_entity.id
_entity.type
_entity.pdbx_description
1 polymer ?
#
loop_
_entity_poly.entity_id
_entity_poly.type
_entity_poly.pdbx_seq_one_letter_code
_entity_poly.pdbx_strand_id
1 'polypeptide(L)'
;MTADLAQLFEQYYASLVRMLYRRTGDHERAEDLAQETFARAVAAPPNNPRPWLFAVALNLVREDGRRSATRGRRLELLRAEHDEPSNAPDKELERREETARVRAALAVLNERDREALLLRAEGFNYEEIAATLGLAKGAIGTTLARARRRLVEAYRAQERVRQKERGKHVAS
;
A
#
# COMPACT_ATOMS: atom_id res chain seq x y z
N MET A 1 -4.25 -22.02 -22.52
CA MET A 1 -3.45 -22.62 -21.41
C MET A 1 -3.78 -21.83 -20.16
N THR A 2 -4.50 -22.44 -19.26
CA THR A 2 -4.72 -21.89 -17.92
C THR A 2 -3.39 -21.97 -17.20
N ALA A 3 -2.84 -20.82 -16.79
CA ALA A 3 -1.69 -20.79 -15.91
C ALA A 3 -2.03 -21.63 -14.66
N ASP A 4 -1.13 -22.54 -14.29
CA ASP A 4 -1.34 -23.34 -13.09
C ASP A 4 -1.45 -22.38 -11.89
N LEU A 5 -2.55 -22.49 -11.17
CA LEU A 5 -2.83 -21.61 -10.01
C LEU A 5 -1.70 -21.69 -8.97
N ALA A 6 -1.09 -22.86 -8.80
CA ALA A 6 0.05 -23.04 -7.90
C ALA A 6 1.26 -22.21 -8.36
N GLN A 7 1.54 -22.17 -9.66
CA GLN A 7 2.60 -21.33 -10.22
C GLN A 7 2.31 -19.85 -10.04
N LEU A 8 1.06 -19.41 -10.25
CA LEU A 8 0.66 -18.02 -10.03
C LEU A 8 0.81 -17.63 -8.57
N PHE A 9 0.45 -18.51 -7.66
CA PHE A 9 0.60 -18.29 -6.23
C PHE A 9 2.09 -18.15 -5.85
N GLU A 10 2.94 -19.08 -6.25
CA GLU A 10 4.38 -19.01 -6.00
C GLU A 10 5.01 -17.74 -6.59
N GLN A 11 4.57 -17.34 -7.76
CA GLN A 11 5.14 -16.20 -8.47
C GLN A 11 4.70 -14.83 -7.91
N TYR A 12 3.43 -14.69 -7.52
CA TYR A 12 2.84 -13.38 -7.24
C TYR A 12 2.40 -13.14 -5.79
N TYR A 13 2.20 -14.20 -4.98
CA TYR A 13 1.65 -14.05 -3.64
C TYR A 13 2.49 -13.11 -2.76
N ALA A 14 3.79 -13.32 -2.69
CA ALA A 14 4.68 -12.51 -1.85
C ALA A 14 4.71 -11.03 -2.26
N SER A 15 4.73 -10.74 -3.57
CA SER A 15 4.72 -9.35 -4.06
C SER A 15 3.35 -8.68 -3.85
N LEU A 16 2.27 -9.45 -3.96
CA LEU A 16 0.92 -8.99 -3.70
C LEU A 16 0.74 -8.62 -2.21
N VAL A 17 1.15 -9.50 -1.30
CA VAL A 17 1.12 -9.24 0.15
C VAL A 17 1.97 -8.02 0.50
N ARG A 18 3.17 -7.90 -0.06
CA ARG A 18 4.06 -6.76 0.17
C ARG A 18 3.44 -5.44 -0.28
N MET A 19 2.83 -5.39 -1.48
CA MET A 19 2.11 -4.21 -1.98
C MET A 19 0.93 -3.87 -1.07
N LEU A 20 0.12 -4.85 -0.70
CA LEU A 20 -1.03 -4.67 0.17
C LEU A 20 -0.62 -4.21 1.57
N TYR A 21 0.47 -4.74 2.12
CA TYR A 21 1.02 -4.28 3.40
C TYR A 21 1.47 -2.81 3.34
N ARG A 22 2.16 -2.40 2.28
CA ARG A 22 2.52 -0.99 2.07
C ARG A 22 1.29 -0.08 2.00
N ARG A 23 0.18 -0.62 1.52
CA ARG A 23 -1.08 0.11 1.39
C ARG A 23 -1.89 0.17 2.69
N THR A 24 -1.98 -0.94 3.42
CA THR A 24 -2.84 -1.10 4.60
C THR A 24 -2.12 -0.83 5.92
N GLY A 25 -0.83 -1.18 5.99
CA GLY A 25 -0.04 -1.16 7.21
C GLY A 25 -0.30 -2.29 8.18
N ASP A 26 -1.11 -3.24 7.78
CA ASP A 26 -1.52 -4.39 8.56
C ASP A 26 -1.20 -5.66 7.79
N HIS A 27 -0.32 -6.49 8.34
CA HIS A 27 0.18 -7.69 7.67
C HIS A 27 -0.91 -8.76 7.55
N GLU A 28 -1.67 -8.99 8.61
CA GLU A 28 -2.78 -9.94 8.63
C GLU A 28 -3.83 -9.54 7.58
N ARG A 29 -4.17 -8.26 7.55
CA ARG A 29 -5.11 -7.74 6.56
C ARG A 29 -4.59 -7.86 5.12
N ALA A 30 -3.29 -7.62 4.89
CA ALA A 30 -2.67 -7.80 3.59
C ALA A 30 -2.74 -9.25 3.11
N GLU A 31 -2.48 -10.21 4.00
CA GLU A 31 -2.59 -11.64 3.69
C GLU A 31 -4.03 -12.04 3.38
N ASP A 32 -5.02 -11.59 4.15
CA ASP A 32 -6.44 -11.85 3.91
C ASP A 32 -6.89 -11.35 2.52
N LEU A 33 -6.50 -10.13 2.16
CA LEU A 33 -6.79 -9.55 0.85
C LEU A 33 -6.10 -10.30 -0.30
N ALA A 34 -4.87 -10.74 -0.08
CA ALA A 34 -4.15 -11.56 -1.06
C ALA A 34 -4.83 -12.92 -1.26
N GLN A 35 -5.22 -13.60 -0.19
CA GLN A 35 -5.96 -14.87 -0.25
C GLN A 35 -7.29 -14.71 -0.98
N GLU A 36 -8.06 -13.67 -0.68
CA GLU A 36 -9.32 -13.36 -1.37
C GLU A 36 -9.08 -13.10 -2.87
N THR A 37 -7.98 -12.43 -3.22
CA THR A 37 -7.59 -12.20 -4.62
C THR A 37 -7.37 -13.52 -5.35
N PHE A 38 -6.65 -14.46 -4.75
CA PHE A 38 -6.40 -15.77 -5.34
C PHE A 38 -7.66 -16.65 -5.37
N ALA A 39 -8.54 -16.55 -4.38
CA ALA A 39 -9.84 -17.23 -4.40
C ALA A 39 -10.68 -16.79 -5.61
N ARG A 40 -10.66 -15.52 -5.97
CA ARG A 40 -11.32 -15.00 -7.18
C ARG A 40 -10.65 -15.51 -8.47
N ALA A 41 -9.33 -15.66 -8.48
CA ALA A 41 -8.61 -16.23 -9.62
C ALA A 41 -8.94 -17.72 -9.84
N VAL A 42 -9.22 -18.47 -8.78
CA VAL A 42 -9.73 -19.86 -8.87
C VAL A 42 -11.08 -19.91 -9.56
N ALA A 43 -11.99 -19.02 -9.15
CA ALA A 43 -13.36 -18.97 -9.68
C ALA A 43 -13.40 -18.50 -11.15
N ALA A 44 -12.51 -17.60 -11.53
CA ALA A 44 -12.42 -17.03 -12.87
C ALA A 44 -10.95 -16.80 -13.28
N PRO A 45 -10.28 -17.84 -13.83
CA PRO A 45 -8.88 -17.75 -14.20
C PRO A 45 -8.61 -16.64 -15.23
N PRO A 46 -7.69 -15.71 -14.94
CA PRO A 46 -7.43 -14.57 -15.83
C PRO A 46 -6.52 -14.95 -17.00
N ASN A 47 -6.75 -14.35 -18.18
CA ASN A 47 -5.88 -14.50 -19.35
C ASN A 47 -4.54 -13.76 -19.17
N ASN A 48 -4.53 -12.63 -18.47
CA ASN A 48 -3.33 -11.87 -18.13
C ASN A 48 -3.22 -11.77 -16.61
N PRO A 49 -2.58 -12.76 -15.95
CA PRO A 49 -2.67 -12.93 -14.50
C PRO A 49 -2.10 -11.76 -13.70
N ARG A 50 -0.93 -11.25 -14.05
CA ARG A 50 -0.24 -10.24 -13.24
C ARG A 50 -1.04 -8.94 -13.11
N PRO A 51 -1.41 -8.23 -14.19
CA PRO A 51 -2.25 -7.04 -14.07
C PRO A 51 -3.61 -7.32 -13.42
N TRP A 52 -4.20 -8.46 -13.71
CA TRP A 52 -5.50 -8.84 -13.18
C TRP A 52 -5.48 -9.06 -11.66
N LEU A 53 -4.52 -9.84 -11.14
CA LEU A 53 -4.38 -10.11 -9.70
C LEU A 53 -4.19 -8.80 -8.92
N PHE A 54 -3.31 -7.93 -9.40
CA PHE A 54 -3.05 -6.65 -8.74
C PHE A 54 -4.23 -5.68 -8.86
N ALA A 55 -4.95 -5.67 -9.97
CA ALA A 55 -6.19 -4.89 -10.11
C ALA A 55 -7.28 -5.35 -9.13
N VAL A 56 -7.48 -6.67 -9.00
CA VAL A 56 -8.44 -7.24 -8.04
C VAL A 56 -8.05 -6.90 -6.60
N ALA A 57 -6.77 -7.05 -6.24
CA ALA A 57 -6.27 -6.70 -4.91
C ALA A 57 -6.47 -5.21 -4.59
N LEU A 58 -6.18 -4.32 -5.53
CA LEU A 58 -6.42 -2.88 -5.35
C LEU A 58 -7.90 -2.55 -5.21
N ASN A 59 -8.78 -3.21 -5.95
CA ASN A 59 -10.22 -3.05 -5.77
C ASN A 59 -10.68 -3.52 -4.40
N LEU A 60 -10.18 -4.67 -3.92
CA LEU A 60 -10.49 -5.18 -2.59
C LEU A 60 -10.05 -4.22 -1.48
N VAL A 61 -8.85 -3.66 -1.58
CA VAL A 61 -8.36 -2.70 -0.58
C VAL A 61 -9.16 -1.39 -0.59
N ARG A 62 -9.65 -0.96 -1.73
CA ARG A 62 -10.54 0.21 -1.84
C ARG A 62 -11.90 -0.06 -1.17
N GLU A 63 -12.48 -1.23 -1.43
CA GLU A 63 -13.74 -1.65 -0.80
C GLU A 63 -13.59 -1.76 0.70
N ASP A 64 -12.49 -2.34 1.17
CA ASP A 64 -12.17 -2.46 2.58
C ASP A 64 -12.00 -1.09 3.25
N GLY A 65 -11.29 -0.17 2.61
CA GLY A 65 -11.14 1.20 3.07
C GLY A 65 -12.47 1.94 3.22
N ARG A 66 -13.42 1.75 2.30
CA ARG A 66 -14.76 2.33 2.39
C ARG A 66 -15.57 1.74 3.56
N ARG A 67 -15.49 0.42 3.78
CA ARG A 67 -16.16 -0.26 4.91
C ARG A 67 -15.55 0.16 6.25
N SER A 68 -14.24 0.31 6.31
CA SER A 68 -13.51 0.76 7.51
C SER A 68 -13.78 2.22 7.84
N ALA A 69 -13.92 3.11 6.85
CA ALA A 69 -14.29 4.50 7.07
C ALA A 69 -15.69 4.64 7.70
N THR A 70 -16.62 3.73 7.36
CA THR A 70 -17.95 3.67 7.95
C THR A 70 -17.94 3.12 9.38
N ARG A 71 -17.00 2.21 9.70
CA ARG A 71 -16.80 1.61 11.05
C ARG A 71 -15.76 2.38 11.89
N GLY A 72 -14.82 3.07 11.26
CA GLY A 72 -13.57 3.55 11.85
C GLY A 72 -13.71 4.67 12.86
N ARG A 73 -14.79 5.47 12.82
CA ARG A 73 -15.06 6.45 13.87
C ARG A 73 -15.29 5.82 15.25
N ARG A 74 -15.60 4.53 15.30
CA ARG A 74 -15.86 3.78 16.55
C ARG A 74 -14.65 2.98 17.01
N LEU A 75 -13.74 2.60 16.10
CA LEU A 75 -12.57 1.75 16.38
C LEU A 75 -11.28 2.54 16.66
N GLU A 76 -11.14 3.78 16.14
CA GLU A 76 -10.00 4.65 16.49
C GLU A 76 -9.96 4.98 17.98
N LEU A 77 -11.12 5.11 18.62
CA LEU A 77 -11.22 5.29 20.08
C LEU A 77 -10.78 4.06 20.88
N LEU A 78 -10.85 2.86 20.30
CA LEU A 78 -10.46 1.59 20.97
C LEU A 78 -9.00 1.20 20.68
N ARG A 79 -8.41 1.64 19.57
CA ARG A 79 -6.99 1.37 19.21
C ARG A 79 -6.00 2.27 19.95
N ALA A 80 -6.41 3.47 20.38
CA ALA A 80 -5.58 4.35 21.20
C ALA A 80 -5.27 3.77 22.59
N GLU A 81 -5.97 2.73 23.02
CA GLU A 81 -5.75 2.06 24.31
C GLU A 81 -4.87 0.80 24.24
N HIS A 82 -4.40 0.40 23.03
CA HIS A 82 -3.67 -0.86 22.82
C HIS A 82 -2.30 -0.71 22.15
N ASP A 83 -1.69 0.46 22.18
CA ASP A 83 -0.26 0.61 21.87
C ASP A 83 0.55 0.13 23.08
N GLU A 84 0.75 -1.20 23.18
CA GLU A 84 1.76 -1.74 24.10
C GLU A 84 3.14 -1.23 23.69
N PRO A 85 3.98 -0.73 24.64
CA PRO A 85 5.33 -0.35 24.34
C PRO A 85 6.11 -1.59 23.88
N SER A 86 6.39 -1.64 22.59
CA SER A 86 7.18 -2.72 22.00
C SER A 86 8.62 -2.66 22.50
N ASN A 87 9.09 -3.69 23.20
CA ASN A 87 10.48 -3.93 23.55
C ASN A 87 11.32 -4.36 22.32
N ALA A 88 11.08 -3.75 21.17
CA ALA A 88 11.82 -4.02 19.94
C ALA A 88 13.23 -3.37 20.03
N PRO A 89 14.30 -3.98 19.47
CA PRO A 89 15.59 -3.35 19.33
C PRO A 89 15.49 -2.00 18.61
N ASP A 90 16.31 -1.02 18.98
CA ASP A 90 16.27 0.36 18.44
C ASP A 90 16.21 0.42 16.91
N LYS A 91 16.97 -0.42 16.22
CA LYS A 91 16.96 -0.49 14.75
C LYS A 91 15.62 -0.95 14.16
N GLU A 92 14.94 -1.86 14.84
CA GLU A 92 13.61 -2.33 14.40
C GLU A 92 12.55 -1.26 14.64
N LEU A 93 12.64 -0.54 15.73
CA LEU A 93 11.78 0.60 16.03
C LEU A 93 11.96 1.71 14.99
N GLU A 94 13.20 2.06 14.64
CA GLU A 94 13.51 3.04 13.58
C GLU A 94 12.92 2.63 12.22
N ARG A 95 13.03 1.35 11.85
CA ARG A 95 12.46 0.82 10.60
C ARG A 95 10.92 0.90 10.58
N ARG A 96 10.28 0.62 11.71
CA ARG A 96 8.82 0.73 11.86
C ARG A 96 8.35 2.18 11.75
N GLU A 97 9.06 3.08 12.39
CA GLU A 97 8.79 4.52 12.30
C GLU A 97 8.97 5.04 10.86
N GLU A 98 10.03 4.63 10.17
CA GLU A 98 10.28 5.01 8.77
C GLU A 98 9.18 4.48 7.86
N THR A 99 8.81 3.21 8.00
CA THR A 99 7.72 2.59 7.24
C THR A 99 6.39 3.30 7.49
N ALA A 100 6.09 3.67 8.73
CA ALA A 100 4.89 4.41 9.08
C ALA A 100 4.87 5.82 8.43
N ARG A 101 6.01 6.51 8.38
CA ARG A 101 6.15 7.82 7.72
C ARG A 101 5.92 7.73 6.21
N VAL A 102 6.52 6.76 5.55
CA VAL A 102 6.32 6.54 4.11
C VAL A 102 4.85 6.23 3.82
N ARG A 103 4.21 5.40 4.64
CA ARG A 103 2.79 5.08 4.51
C ARG A 103 1.91 6.33 4.71
N ALA A 104 2.20 7.14 5.71
CA ALA A 104 1.48 8.39 5.94
C ALA A 104 1.65 9.37 4.78
N ALA A 105 2.84 9.45 4.18
CA ALA A 105 3.08 10.25 2.98
C ALA A 105 2.31 9.71 1.76
N LEU A 106 2.27 8.39 1.57
CA LEU A 106 1.46 7.75 0.54
C LEU A 106 -0.05 8.01 0.72
N ALA A 107 -0.52 8.07 1.96
CA ALA A 107 -1.93 8.32 2.26
C ALA A 107 -2.42 9.72 1.84
N VAL A 108 -1.52 10.70 1.74
CA VAL A 108 -1.82 12.06 1.27
C VAL A 108 -2.07 12.10 -0.24
N LEU A 109 -1.53 11.14 -1.01
CA LEU A 109 -1.73 11.07 -2.45
C LEU A 109 -3.17 10.67 -2.79
N ASN A 110 -3.66 11.14 -3.96
CA ASN A 110 -4.88 10.55 -4.49
C ASN A 110 -4.67 9.06 -4.80
N GLU A 111 -5.75 8.32 -4.90
CA GLU A 111 -5.75 6.86 -5.05
C GLU A 111 -4.94 6.40 -6.28
N ARG A 112 -5.16 7.03 -7.43
CA ARG A 112 -4.49 6.70 -8.68
C ARG A 112 -2.96 6.90 -8.61
N ASP A 113 -2.51 8.02 -8.07
CA ASP A 113 -1.09 8.34 -7.92
C ASP A 113 -0.41 7.35 -6.96
N ARG A 114 -1.06 7.03 -5.85
CA ARG A 114 -0.60 6.05 -4.86
C ARG A 114 -0.45 4.66 -5.46
N GLU A 115 -1.47 4.18 -6.15
CA GLU A 115 -1.47 2.86 -6.77
C GLU A 115 -0.42 2.72 -7.88
N ALA A 116 -0.25 3.76 -8.70
CA ALA A 116 0.80 3.76 -9.70
C ALA A 116 2.20 3.62 -9.09
N LEU A 117 2.48 4.30 -7.97
CA LEU A 117 3.74 4.15 -7.25
C LEU A 117 3.91 2.76 -6.63
N LEU A 118 2.87 2.21 -6.03
CA LEU A 118 2.90 0.87 -5.44
C LEU A 118 3.18 -0.19 -6.50
N LEU A 119 2.51 -0.13 -7.64
CA LEU A 119 2.76 -1.04 -8.76
C LEU A 119 4.18 -0.88 -9.32
N ARG A 120 4.65 0.35 -9.46
CA ARG A 120 6.02 0.61 -9.92
C ARG A 120 7.07 0.03 -8.97
N ALA A 121 6.84 0.10 -7.66
CA ALA A 121 7.71 -0.50 -6.64
C ALA A 121 7.76 -2.03 -6.72
N GLU A 122 6.69 -2.67 -7.23
CA GLU A 122 6.65 -4.11 -7.51
C GLU A 122 7.21 -4.48 -8.91
N GLY A 123 7.87 -3.54 -9.58
CA GLY A 123 8.54 -3.78 -10.86
C GLY A 123 7.62 -3.77 -12.08
N PHE A 124 6.40 -3.25 -11.98
CA PHE A 124 5.52 -3.10 -13.14
C PHE A 124 6.07 -2.08 -14.13
N ASN A 125 6.05 -2.43 -15.41
CA ASN A 125 6.33 -1.49 -16.48
C ASN A 125 5.10 -0.60 -16.77
N TYR A 126 5.25 0.38 -17.66
CA TYR A 126 4.18 1.33 -17.95
C TYR A 126 2.94 0.68 -18.58
N GLU A 127 3.12 -0.33 -19.41
CA GLU A 127 2.00 -1.08 -20.01
C GLU A 127 1.22 -1.86 -18.96
N GLU A 128 1.94 -2.53 -18.08
CA GLU A 128 1.33 -3.28 -16.97
C GLU A 128 0.60 -2.37 -15.99
N ILE A 129 1.16 -1.21 -15.65
CA ILE A 129 0.48 -0.21 -14.81
C ILE A 129 -0.79 0.30 -15.50
N ALA A 130 -0.69 0.64 -16.78
CA ALA A 130 -1.82 1.09 -17.58
C ALA A 130 -2.94 0.04 -17.60
N ALA A 131 -2.60 -1.21 -17.88
CA ALA A 131 -3.55 -2.34 -17.88
C ALA A 131 -4.18 -2.56 -16.49
N THR A 132 -3.39 -2.49 -15.41
CA THR A 132 -3.87 -2.71 -14.04
C THR A 132 -4.81 -1.60 -13.59
N LEU A 133 -4.50 -0.34 -13.90
CA LEU A 133 -5.27 0.83 -13.46
C LEU A 133 -6.35 1.29 -14.45
N GLY A 134 -6.43 0.66 -15.62
CA GLY A 134 -7.35 1.09 -16.68
C GLY A 134 -7.04 2.48 -17.24
N LEU A 135 -5.75 2.81 -17.37
CA LEU A 135 -5.27 4.10 -17.85
C LEU A 135 -4.64 3.99 -19.24
N ALA A 136 -4.57 5.10 -19.97
CA ALA A 136 -3.79 5.17 -21.19
C ALA A 136 -2.29 5.06 -20.88
N LYS A 137 -1.54 4.26 -21.66
CA LYS A 137 -0.09 4.09 -21.49
C LYS A 137 0.68 5.42 -21.47
N GLY A 138 0.32 6.36 -22.33
CA GLY A 138 0.93 7.68 -22.40
C GLY A 138 0.72 8.56 -21.14
N ALA A 139 -0.26 8.25 -20.31
CA ALA A 139 -0.53 8.98 -19.06
C ALA A 139 0.33 8.48 -17.88
N ILE A 140 0.94 7.31 -17.98
CA ILE A 140 1.63 6.68 -16.83
C ILE A 140 2.87 7.47 -16.42
N GLY A 141 3.67 7.92 -17.37
CA GLY A 141 4.89 8.72 -17.09
C GLY A 141 4.56 9.99 -16.30
N THR A 142 3.58 10.76 -16.76
CA THR A 142 3.11 11.97 -16.09
C THR A 142 2.50 11.68 -14.71
N THR A 143 1.72 10.61 -14.59
CA THR A 143 1.14 10.17 -13.33
C THR A 143 2.22 9.82 -12.31
N LEU A 144 3.22 9.03 -12.69
CA LEU A 144 4.33 8.66 -11.82
C LEU A 144 5.20 9.86 -11.42
N ALA A 145 5.49 10.77 -12.36
CA ALA A 145 6.28 11.98 -12.07
C ALA A 145 5.55 12.87 -11.04
N ARG A 146 4.26 13.10 -11.23
CA ARG A 146 3.42 13.85 -10.29
C ARG A 146 3.34 13.16 -8.92
N ALA A 147 3.12 11.86 -8.92
CA ALA A 147 3.00 11.06 -7.71
C ALA A 147 4.30 11.10 -6.87
N ARG A 148 5.45 10.93 -7.50
CA ARG A 148 6.77 11.04 -6.83
C ARG A 148 6.98 12.40 -6.20
N ARG A 149 6.69 13.48 -6.93
CA ARG A 149 6.83 14.84 -6.42
C ARG A 149 5.96 15.04 -5.19
N ARG A 150 4.70 14.67 -5.24
CA ARG A 150 3.77 14.77 -4.11
C ARG A 150 4.19 13.93 -2.92
N LEU A 151 4.69 12.72 -3.16
CA LEU A 151 5.21 11.84 -2.11
C LEU A 151 6.38 12.49 -1.37
N VAL A 152 7.36 13.03 -2.11
CA VAL A 152 8.52 13.71 -1.53
C VAL A 152 8.09 14.95 -0.74
N GLU A 153 7.17 15.76 -1.27
CA GLU A 153 6.62 16.93 -0.57
C GLU A 153 5.94 16.54 0.74
N ALA A 154 5.08 15.51 0.72
CA ALA A 154 4.39 15.01 1.90
C ALA A 154 5.37 14.46 2.96
N TYR A 155 6.36 13.69 2.54
CA TYR A 155 7.39 13.14 3.41
C TYR A 155 8.22 14.26 4.08
N ARG A 156 8.67 15.24 3.31
CA ARG A 156 9.43 16.41 3.83
C ARG A 156 8.59 17.25 4.79
N ALA A 157 7.29 17.37 4.55
CA ALA A 157 6.39 18.09 5.47
C ALA A 157 6.33 17.43 6.84
N GLN A 158 6.29 16.09 6.89
CA GLN A 158 6.34 15.33 8.15
C GLN A 158 7.68 15.49 8.88
N GLU A 159 8.78 15.47 8.15
CA GLU A 159 10.11 15.70 8.74
C GLU A 159 10.22 17.09 9.40
N ARG A 160 9.68 18.13 8.76
CA ARG A 160 9.65 19.48 9.35
C ARG A 160 8.85 19.57 10.65
N VAL A 161 7.71 18.87 10.72
CA VAL A 161 6.90 18.79 11.95
C VAL A 161 7.68 18.12 13.07
N ARG A 162 8.28 16.97 12.78
CA ARG A 162 9.08 16.20 13.75
C ARG A 162 10.27 16.99 14.29
N GLN A 163 10.97 17.73 13.43
CA GLN A 163 12.09 18.58 13.86
C GLN A 163 11.64 19.70 14.80
N LYS A 164 10.48 20.32 14.55
CA LYS A 164 9.92 21.34 15.42
C LYS A 164 9.52 20.77 16.79
N GLU A 165 8.98 19.57 16.84
CA GLU A 165 8.59 18.90 18.09
C GLU A 165 9.82 18.52 18.93
N ARG A 166 10.87 17.98 18.29
CA ARG A 166 12.15 17.70 18.96
C ARG A 166 12.82 18.95 19.51
N GLY A 167 12.81 20.04 18.76
CA GLY A 167 13.35 21.33 19.18
C GLY A 167 12.65 21.92 20.42
N LYS A 168 11.34 21.70 20.56
CA LYS A 168 10.57 22.14 21.74
C LYS A 168 10.89 21.29 22.99
N HIS A 169 11.18 20.01 22.83
CA HIS A 169 11.53 19.10 23.95
C HIS A 169 12.93 19.34 24.52
N VAL A 170 13.84 19.88 23.73
CA VAL A 170 15.23 20.19 24.17
C VAL A 170 15.31 21.57 24.85
N ALA A 171 14.32 22.42 24.64
CA ALA A 171 14.27 23.78 25.20
C ALA A 171 13.47 23.90 26.53
N SER A 172 13.02 22.77 27.10
CA SER A 172 12.36 22.68 28.42
C SER A 172 13.22 21.90 29.38
#